data_40ccbddc48aa36f55bc1ea53ccea9387
#
_entry.id   40ccbddc48aa36f55bc1ea53ccea9387
#
_cell.length_a   1.000
_cell.length_b   1.000
_cell.length_c   1.000
_cell.angle_alpha   90.00
_cell.angle_beta   90.00
_cell.angle_gamma   90.00
#
_symmetry.space_group_name_H-M   'P 1'
#
loop_
_entity.id
_entity.type
_entity.pdbx_description
1 polymer ?
#
loop_
_entity_poly.entity_id
_entity_poly.type
_entity_poly.pdbx_seq_one_letter_code
_entity_poly.pdbx_strand_id
1 'polypeptide(L)'
;MPAPVSHDSPHRAALRATRLHKVYGSVTAVDDVSFTVRRGEIVGLLGPNGAGKTTTINMVLGVLAATTGSVEIDGIDISKHRARALARTNFAAVYAALPGNLTVIENLRFFGLLYGIRWLRSRVEVLLREFDLAHLRHTKCGLLSSGEQTRAALAKALLNRPQLLLLDEPTASLDPSAAQLIRAKIKSLATEDQCGILWTSHNMNEVEAVCDRVLFLSRGKVLLEGNPRTLPQEHGSATLEDLFIRVAREPLADYADVVA
;
A
#
# COMPACT_ATOMS: atom_id res chain seq x y z
N MET A 1 34.29 17.15 -3.71
CA MET A 1 32.94 17.69 -3.85
C MET A 1 32.02 16.55 -4.25
N PRO A 2 30.97 16.21 -3.50
CA PRO A 2 29.98 15.25 -3.97
C PRO A 2 29.17 15.90 -5.11
N ALA A 3 28.91 15.13 -6.17
CA ALA A 3 28.11 15.55 -7.30
C ALA A 3 26.70 15.97 -6.85
N PRO A 4 26.06 16.97 -7.51
CA PRO A 4 24.72 17.38 -7.18
C PRO A 4 23.76 16.22 -7.41
N VAL A 5 22.98 15.89 -6.39
CA VAL A 5 21.85 14.96 -6.49
C VAL A 5 20.86 15.61 -7.45
N SER A 6 20.70 15.05 -8.64
CA SER A 6 19.71 15.48 -9.61
C SER A 6 18.34 15.41 -8.95
N HIS A 7 17.65 16.55 -8.82
CA HIS A 7 16.24 16.62 -8.45
C HIS A 7 15.44 15.87 -9.51
N ASP A 8 14.99 14.69 -9.11
CA ASP A 8 14.29 13.71 -9.92
C ASP A 8 12.95 14.26 -10.43
N SER A 9 12.67 13.98 -11.68
CA SER A 9 11.41 14.35 -12.35
C SER A 9 10.20 13.83 -11.55
N PRO A 10 9.08 14.60 -11.47
CA PRO A 10 7.87 14.24 -10.71
C PRO A 10 7.14 12.97 -11.19
N HIS A 11 7.71 12.23 -12.14
CA HIS A 11 7.13 11.03 -12.76
C HIS A 11 7.89 9.73 -12.47
N ARG A 12 8.82 9.72 -11.50
CA ARG A 12 9.55 8.49 -11.18
C ARG A 12 8.64 7.48 -10.50
N ALA A 13 8.64 6.23 -10.98
CA ALA A 13 7.89 5.14 -10.39
C ALA A 13 8.48 4.75 -9.03
N ALA A 14 7.65 4.77 -7.97
CA ALA A 14 7.96 4.17 -6.68
C ALA A 14 7.86 2.64 -6.76
N LEU A 15 6.90 2.13 -7.57
CA LEU A 15 6.71 0.72 -7.87
C LEU A 15 6.44 0.54 -9.37
N ARG A 16 7.08 -0.46 -9.96
CA ARG A 16 6.73 -1.00 -11.27
C ARG A 16 6.60 -2.52 -11.17
N ALA A 17 5.41 -3.02 -11.45
CA ALA A 17 5.11 -4.42 -11.64
C ALA A 17 4.94 -4.67 -13.15
N THR A 18 5.64 -5.66 -13.70
CA THR A 18 5.63 -5.95 -15.15
C THR A 18 5.32 -7.41 -15.37
N ARG A 19 4.19 -7.68 -16.03
CA ARG A 19 3.70 -9.00 -16.44
C ARG A 19 3.82 -10.05 -15.33
N LEU A 20 3.36 -9.68 -14.12
CA LEU A 20 3.39 -10.59 -12.99
C LEU A 20 2.47 -11.78 -13.23
N HIS A 21 3.04 -12.96 -13.11
CA HIS A 21 2.32 -14.22 -13.21
C HIS A 21 2.66 -15.11 -12.02
N LYS A 22 1.65 -15.73 -11.42
CA LYS A 22 1.84 -16.65 -10.29
C LYS A 22 0.91 -17.84 -10.40
N VAL A 23 1.50 -19.03 -10.40
CA VAL A 23 0.80 -20.31 -10.40
C VAL A 23 1.12 -21.08 -9.12
N TYR A 24 0.10 -21.68 -8.53
CA TYR A 24 0.18 -22.63 -7.42
C TYR A 24 -0.40 -23.99 -7.89
N GLY A 25 0.48 -24.95 -8.18
CA GLY A 25 0.05 -26.21 -8.78
C GLY A 25 -0.69 -25.98 -10.11
N SER A 26 -1.99 -26.26 -10.16
CA SER A 26 -2.85 -26.02 -11.33
C SER A 26 -3.61 -24.69 -11.30
N VAL A 27 -3.49 -23.91 -10.21
CA VAL A 27 -4.26 -22.67 -10.02
C VAL A 27 -3.43 -21.46 -10.37
N THR A 28 -3.86 -20.67 -11.36
CA THR A 28 -3.29 -19.36 -11.67
C THR A 28 -3.91 -18.32 -10.74
N ALA A 29 -3.11 -17.79 -9.82
CA ALA A 29 -3.55 -16.79 -8.85
C ALA A 29 -3.35 -15.34 -9.34
N VAL A 30 -2.36 -15.11 -10.20
CA VAL A 30 -2.09 -13.83 -10.87
C VAL A 30 -1.67 -14.14 -12.30
N ASP A 31 -2.28 -13.44 -13.27
CA ASP A 31 -2.11 -13.69 -14.70
C ASP A 31 -1.89 -12.40 -15.47
N ASP A 32 -0.64 -12.15 -15.86
CA ASP A 32 -0.15 -11.02 -16.65
C ASP A 32 -0.48 -9.62 -16.06
N VAL A 33 -0.38 -9.48 -14.74
CA VAL A 33 -0.65 -8.21 -14.05
C VAL A 33 0.52 -7.24 -14.22
N SER A 34 0.24 -6.08 -14.82
CA SER A 34 1.20 -4.99 -14.98
C SER A 34 0.61 -3.69 -14.47
N PHE A 35 1.34 -2.96 -13.63
CA PHE A 35 0.94 -1.64 -13.15
C PHE A 35 2.13 -0.87 -12.60
N THR A 36 1.93 0.43 -12.38
CA THR A 36 2.91 1.30 -11.72
C THR A 36 2.24 2.06 -10.57
N VAL A 37 3.03 2.43 -9.57
CA VAL A 37 2.69 3.46 -8.58
C VAL A 37 3.75 4.54 -8.69
N ARG A 38 3.36 5.77 -9.02
CA ARG A 38 4.28 6.89 -9.11
C ARG A 38 4.61 7.43 -7.73
N ARG A 39 5.70 8.16 -7.61
CA ARG A 39 5.95 8.94 -6.39
C ARG A 39 4.85 9.98 -6.22
N GLY A 40 4.36 10.14 -5.00
CA GLY A 40 3.26 11.06 -4.71
C GLY A 40 1.87 10.58 -5.12
N GLU A 41 1.74 9.36 -5.66
CA GLU A 41 0.48 8.79 -6.11
C GLU A 41 -0.07 7.79 -5.10
N ILE A 42 -1.38 7.80 -4.89
CA ILE A 42 -2.11 6.79 -4.12
C ILE A 42 -2.92 5.93 -5.09
N VAL A 43 -2.52 4.67 -5.24
CA VAL A 43 -3.18 3.70 -6.10
C VAL A 43 -3.97 2.71 -5.27
N GLY A 44 -5.27 2.62 -5.51
CA GLY A 44 -6.16 1.62 -4.91
C GLY A 44 -6.07 0.28 -5.65
N LEU A 45 -5.82 -0.82 -4.93
CA LEU A 45 -5.88 -2.18 -5.47
C LEU A 45 -7.17 -2.84 -4.98
N LEU A 46 -8.15 -2.92 -5.84
CA LEU A 46 -9.50 -3.40 -5.54
C LEU A 46 -9.73 -4.78 -6.15
N GLY A 47 -10.71 -5.48 -5.66
CA GLY A 47 -11.11 -6.78 -6.19
C GLY A 47 -11.77 -7.66 -5.14
N PRO A 48 -12.58 -8.66 -5.54
CA PRO A 48 -13.21 -9.61 -4.62
C PRO A 48 -12.17 -10.49 -3.92
N ASN A 49 -12.64 -11.26 -2.93
CA ASN A 49 -11.80 -12.28 -2.32
C ASN A 49 -11.38 -13.31 -3.37
N GLY A 50 -10.11 -13.70 -3.34
CA GLY A 50 -9.55 -14.60 -4.35
C GLY A 50 -9.14 -13.92 -5.67
N ALA A 51 -9.30 -12.61 -5.82
CA ALA A 51 -8.90 -11.88 -7.04
C ALA A 51 -7.39 -11.86 -7.32
N GLY A 52 -6.55 -12.22 -6.34
CA GLY A 52 -5.09 -12.18 -6.48
C GLY A 52 -4.41 -11.01 -5.76
N LYS A 53 -5.15 -10.14 -5.04
CA LYS A 53 -4.60 -8.96 -4.34
C LYS A 53 -3.46 -9.31 -3.38
N THR A 54 -3.71 -10.22 -2.43
CA THR A 54 -2.70 -10.65 -1.44
C THR A 54 -1.49 -11.29 -2.10
N THR A 55 -1.71 -12.08 -3.16
CA THR A 55 -0.62 -12.69 -3.95
C THR A 55 0.24 -11.60 -4.62
N THR A 56 -0.41 -10.59 -5.22
CA THR A 56 0.28 -9.45 -5.84
C THR A 56 1.06 -8.65 -4.81
N ILE A 57 0.46 -8.32 -3.65
CA ILE A 57 1.14 -7.63 -2.55
C ILE A 57 2.35 -8.43 -2.06
N ASN A 58 2.21 -9.74 -1.86
CA ASN A 58 3.32 -10.59 -1.41
C ASN A 58 4.47 -10.66 -2.43
N MET A 59 4.17 -10.62 -3.73
CA MET A 59 5.19 -10.51 -4.78
C MET A 59 5.90 -9.15 -4.73
N VAL A 60 5.16 -8.06 -4.55
CA VAL A 60 5.71 -6.70 -4.40
C VAL A 60 6.59 -6.60 -3.14
N LEU A 61 6.20 -7.23 -2.04
CA LEU A 61 7.00 -7.29 -0.80
C LEU A 61 8.19 -8.28 -0.89
N GLY A 62 8.32 -9.01 -1.99
CA GLY A 62 9.35 -10.03 -2.15
C GLY A 62 9.23 -11.20 -1.16
N VAL A 63 8.09 -11.35 -0.50
CA VAL A 63 7.77 -12.50 0.36
C VAL A 63 7.50 -13.73 -0.51
N LEU A 64 6.97 -13.51 -1.69
CA LEU A 64 6.62 -14.52 -2.67
C LEU A 64 7.34 -14.23 -3.99
N ALA A 65 8.03 -15.22 -4.55
CA ALA A 65 8.59 -15.11 -5.89
C ALA A 65 7.48 -15.25 -6.95
N ALA A 66 7.47 -14.35 -7.93
CA ALA A 66 6.64 -14.52 -9.13
C ALA A 66 7.09 -15.77 -9.90
N THR A 67 6.16 -16.43 -10.61
CA THR A 67 6.50 -17.49 -11.58
C THR A 67 7.19 -16.88 -12.80
N THR A 68 6.66 -15.77 -13.31
CA THR A 68 7.28 -14.90 -14.32
C THR A 68 6.94 -13.45 -14.07
N GLY A 69 7.60 -12.55 -14.79
CA GLY A 69 7.46 -11.11 -14.59
C GLY A 69 8.51 -10.53 -13.63
N SER A 70 8.41 -9.23 -13.35
CA SER A 70 9.37 -8.53 -12.50
C SER A 70 8.70 -7.46 -11.64
N VAL A 71 9.34 -7.17 -10.49
CA VAL A 71 8.99 -6.07 -9.60
C VAL A 71 10.21 -5.18 -9.42
N GLU A 72 10.04 -3.89 -9.67
CA GLU A 72 11.03 -2.86 -9.36
C GLU A 72 10.47 -1.89 -8.34
N ILE A 73 11.24 -1.61 -7.30
CA ILE A 73 10.94 -0.59 -6.29
C ILE A 73 11.98 0.51 -6.41
N ASP A 74 11.51 1.71 -6.71
CA ASP A 74 12.38 2.87 -6.92
C ASP A 74 13.49 2.60 -7.96
N GLY A 75 13.15 1.84 -9.03
CA GLY A 75 14.07 1.42 -10.08
C GLY A 75 15.02 0.28 -9.69
N ILE A 76 14.79 -0.36 -8.55
CA ILE A 76 15.61 -1.48 -8.06
C ILE A 76 14.83 -2.77 -8.22
N ASP A 77 15.33 -3.67 -9.07
CA ASP A 77 14.78 -5.01 -9.24
C ASP A 77 14.89 -5.82 -7.94
N ILE A 78 13.73 -6.25 -7.41
CA ILE A 78 13.65 -6.94 -6.11
C ILE A 78 14.27 -8.34 -6.18
N SER A 79 14.30 -8.99 -7.35
CA SER A 79 14.86 -10.32 -7.53
C SER A 79 16.39 -10.30 -7.44
N LYS A 80 17.02 -9.19 -7.87
CA LYS A 80 18.48 -9.01 -7.90
C LYS A 80 19.04 -8.33 -6.64
N HIS A 81 18.29 -7.37 -6.10
CA HIS A 81 18.75 -6.52 -5.00
C HIS A 81 17.70 -6.37 -3.90
N ARG A 82 17.17 -7.50 -3.43
CA ARG A 82 16.03 -7.56 -2.49
C ARG A 82 16.19 -6.65 -1.26
N ALA A 83 17.31 -6.76 -0.55
CA ALA A 83 17.54 -5.95 0.66
C ALA A 83 17.53 -4.44 0.36
N ARG A 84 18.11 -4.03 -0.77
CA ARG A 84 18.18 -2.64 -1.20
C ARG A 84 16.81 -2.10 -1.62
N ALA A 85 16.01 -2.90 -2.30
CA ALA A 85 14.63 -2.57 -2.69
C ALA A 85 13.73 -2.44 -1.45
N LEU A 86 13.79 -3.43 -0.55
CA LEU A 86 12.96 -3.44 0.66
C LEU A 86 13.35 -2.37 1.68
N ALA A 87 14.60 -1.90 1.71
CA ALA A 87 14.99 -0.76 2.53
C ALA A 87 14.23 0.54 2.18
N ARG A 88 13.63 0.61 0.97
CA ARG A 88 12.82 1.74 0.47
C ARG A 88 11.32 1.50 0.53
N THR A 89 10.91 0.38 1.11
CA THR A 89 9.52 -0.06 1.19
C THR A 89 9.13 -0.28 2.63
N ASN A 90 7.87 -0.08 2.94
CA ASN A 90 7.30 -0.59 4.17
C ASN A 90 5.84 -1.03 3.95
N PHE A 91 5.32 -1.72 4.96
CA PHE A 91 3.99 -2.29 4.93
C PHE A 91 3.29 -2.09 6.26
N ALA A 92 2.02 -1.70 6.22
CA ALA A 92 1.13 -1.71 7.37
C ALA A 92 -0.19 -2.38 6.98
N ALA A 93 -0.63 -3.32 7.81
CA ALA A 93 -1.95 -3.95 7.71
C ALA A 93 -2.60 -3.91 9.08
N VAL A 94 -3.92 -3.74 9.09
CA VAL A 94 -4.71 -3.74 10.34
C VAL A 94 -4.51 -5.04 11.14
N TYR A 95 -4.34 -6.14 10.43
CA TYR A 95 -4.18 -7.47 11.07
C TYR A 95 -2.72 -7.82 11.40
N ALA A 96 -1.74 -7.00 11.01
CA ALA A 96 -0.34 -7.19 11.36
C ALA A 96 0.00 -6.44 12.66
N ALA A 97 -0.57 -6.92 13.76
CA ALA A 97 -0.37 -6.30 15.06
C ALA A 97 1.10 -6.21 15.45
N LEU A 98 1.47 -5.10 16.09
CA LEU A 98 2.77 -4.97 16.75
C LEU A 98 2.86 -5.95 17.94
N PRO A 99 4.07 -6.46 18.31
CA PRO A 99 4.27 -7.25 19.52
C PRO A 99 3.58 -6.62 20.72
N GLY A 100 2.49 -7.26 21.19
CA GLY A 100 1.61 -6.70 22.21
C GLY A 100 2.22 -6.61 23.61
N ASN A 101 3.24 -7.41 23.89
CA ASN A 101 4.00 -7.44 25.14
C ASN A 101 5.02 -6.29 25.26
N LEU A 102 5.39 -5.66 24.14
CA LEU A 102 6.26 -4.51 24.10
C LEU A 102 5.46 -3.20 24.15
N THR A 103 6.05 -2.17 24.72
CA THR A 103 5.51 -0.81 24.70
C THR A 103 5.63 -0.19 23.31
N VAL A 104 4.92 0.92 23.06
CA VAL A 104 5.00 1.65 21.79
C VAL A 104 6.44 2.04 21.47
N ILE A 105 7.17 2.62 22.45
CA ILE A 105 8.55 3.06 22.23
C ILE A 105 9.51 1.88 22.01
N GLU A 106 9.31 0.76 22.69
CA GLU A 106 10.12 -0.46 22.49
C GLU A 106 9.90 -1.03 21.10
N ASN A 107 8.64 -1.12 20.63
CA ASN A 107 8.33 -1.54 19.26
C ASN A 107 9.01 -0.64 18.23
N LEU A 108 8.85 0.67 18.34
CA LEU A 108 9.46 1.62 17.39
C LEU A 108 11.00 1.53 17.39
N ARG A 109 11.61 1.36 18.56
CA ARG A 109 13.08 1.18 18.68
C ARG A 109 13.52 -0.16 18.08
N PHE A 110 12.83 -1.24 18.38
CA PHE A 110 13.15 -2.57 17.86
C PHE A 110 13.12 -2.57 16.33
N PHE A 111 12.01 -2.12 15.73
CA PHE A 111 11.93 -2.05 14.27
C PHE A 111 12.88 -1.04 13.66
N GLY A 112 13.14 0.07 14.34
CA GLY A 112 14.11 1.05 13.87
C GLY A 112 15.54 0.52 13.83
N LEU A 113 15.94 -0.27 14.81
CA LEU A 113 17.22 -1.00 14.79
C LEU A 113 17.26 -2.04 13.65
N LEU A 114 16.18 -2.80 13.48
CA LEU A 114 16.05 -3.77 12.41
C LEU A 114 16.16 -3.13 11.02
N TYR A 115 15.61 -1.91 10.86
CA TYR A 115 15.70 -1.14 9.60
C TYR A 115 17.01 -0.36 9.45
N GLY A 116 17.93 -0.42 10.42
CA GLY A 116 19.21 0.26 10.37
C GLY A 116 19.13 1.79 10.42
N ILE A 117 18.17 2.35 11.14
CA ILE A 117 17.94 3.81 11.21
C ILE A 117 19.05 4.49 12.02
N ARG A 118 19.84 5.34 11.36
CA ARG A 118 21.03 5.99 11.98
C ARG A 118 20.69 6.94 13.14
N TRP A 119 19.66 7.76 13.01
CA TRP A 119 19.21 8.75 14.02
C TRP A 119 17.92 8.29 14.69
N LEU A 120 17.89 7.03 15.14
CA LEU A 120 16.68 6.36 15.61
C LEU A 120 15.95 7.11 16.72
N ARG A 121 16.68 7.61 17.72
CA ARG A 121 16.06 8.30 18.87
C ARG A 121 15.24 9.52 18.43
N SER A 122 15.82 10.39 17.63
CA SER A 122 15.11 11.57 17.11
C SER A 122 13.97 11.20 16.17
N ARG A 123 14.16 10.17 15.32
CA ARG A 123 13.09 9.69 14.42
C ARG A 123 11.89 9.15 15.19
N VAL A 124 12.12 8.37 16.24
CA VAL A 124 11.05 7.85 17.11
C VAL A 124 10.30 9.00 17.80
N GLU A 125 11.00 10.00 18.34
CA GLU A 125 10.34 11.14 18.98
C GLU A 125 9.49 11.97 18.00
N VAL A 126 9.92 12.11 16.75
CA VAL A 126 9.12 12.75 15.69
C VAL A 126 7.85 11.96 15.44
N LEU A 127 7.95 10.64 15.20
CA LEU A 127 6.81 9.79 14.90
C LEU A 127 5.82 9.70 16.07
N LEU A 128 6.31 9.62 17.31
CA LEU A 128 5.44 9.63 18.50
C LEU A 128 4.56 10.90 18.54
N ARG A 129 5.11 12.05 18.15
CA ARG A 129 4.34 13.32 18.10
C ARG A 129 3.41 13.36 16.90
N GLU A 130 3.90 13.00 15.70
CA GLU A 130 3.12 13.02 14.46
C GLU A 130 1.88 12.13 14.50
N PHE A 131 1.96 11.01 15.23
CA PHE A 131 0.86 10.05 15.37
C PHE A 131 0.12 10.16 16.71
N ASP A 132 0.37 11.20 17.47
CA ASP A 132 -0.25 11.43 18.79
C ASP A 132 -0.10 10.21 19.73
N LEU A 133 1.11 9.67 19.80
CA LEU A 133 1.46 8.50 20.61
C LEU A 133 2.39 8.86 21.79
N ALA A 134 2.75 10.14 21.96
CA ALA A 134 3.72 10.56 22.97
C ALA A 134 3.26 10.22 24.40
N HIS A 135 1.96 10.36 24.69
CA HIS A 135 1.37 10.04 25.97
C HIS A 135 1.24 8.51 26.21
N LEU A 136 1.25 7.70 25.13
CA LEU A 136 1.15 6.25 25.18
C LEU A 136 2.50 5.54 25.05
N ARG A 137 3.60 6.29 25.04
CA ARG A 137 4.94 5.76 24.73
C ARG A 137 5.36 4.55 25.57
N HIS A 138 4.93 4.49 26.81
CA HIS A 138 5.21 3.39 27.76
C HIS A 138 4.04 2.42 27.93
N THR A 139 2.97 2.58 27.17
CA THR A 139 1.84 1.65 27.14
C THR A 139 2.19 0.48 26.25
N LYS A 140 1.89 -0.76 26.71
CA LYS A 140 2.05 -1.99 25.92
C LYS A 140 1.10 -1.97 24.73
N CYS A 141 1.59 -2.34 23.53
CA CYS A 141 0.78 -2.29 22.32
C CYS A 141 -0.48 -3.17 22.38
N GLY A 142 -0.47 -4.26 23.14
CA GLY A 142 -1.66 -5.10 23.34
C GLY A 142 -2.76 -4.46 24.20
N LEU A 143 -2.49 -3.31 24.86
CA LEU A 143 -3.47 -2.56 25.65
C LEU A 143 -4.02 -1.33 24.92
N LEU A 144 -3.54 -1.07 23.73
CA LEU A 144 -4.00 0.05 22.90
C LEU A 144 -5.37 -0.24 22.29
N SER A 145 -6.19 0.80 22.12
CA SER A 145 -7.39 0.74 21.28
C SER A 145 -7.02 0.45 19.80
N SER A 146 -8.00 0.04 19.01
CA SER A 146 -7.78 -0.25 17.57
C SER A 146 -7.19 0.95 16.81
N GLY A 147 -7.67 2.16 17.09
CA GLY A 147 -7.15 3.40 16.52
C GLY A 147 -5.71 3.70 16.92
N GLU A 148 -5.37 3.50 18.19
CA GLU A 148 -4.00 3.66 18.70
C GLU A 148 -3.06 2.61 18.11
N GLN A 149 -3.50 1.35 17.99
CA GLN A 149 -2.74 0.28 17.33
C GLN A 149 -2.44 0.63 15.88
N THR A 150 -3.45 1.12 15.14
CA THR A 150 -3.28 1.55 13.74
C THR A 150 -2.28 2.72 13.65
N ARG A 151 -2.38 3.73 14.51
CA ARG A 151 -1.41 4.83 14.56
C ARG A 151 0.01 4.33 14.87
N ALA A 152 0.16 3.40 15.80
CA ALA A 152 1.45 2.80 16.13
C ALA A 152 2.01 1.96 14.96
N ALA A 153 1.17 1.19 14.26
CA ALA A 153 1.57 0.42 13.07
C ALA A 153 2.01 1.35 11.92
N LEU A 154 1.30 2.45 11.68
CA LEU A 154 1.70 3.46 10.69
C LEU A 154 2.99 4.17 11.09
N ALA A 155 3.16 4.55 12.36
CA ALA A 155 4.40 5.13 12.87
C ALA A 155 5.59 4.17 12.63
N LYS A 156 5.41 2.86 12.90
CA LYS A 156 6.42 1.83 12.58
C LYS A 156 6.71 1.76 11.07
N ALA A 157 5.67 1.80 10.24
CA ALA A 157 5.84 1.70 8.79
C ALA A 157 6.56 2.91 8.18
N LEU A 158 6.60 4.04 8.88
CA LEU A 158 7.26 5.26 8.42
C LEU A 158 8.67 5.46 9.00
N LEU A 159 9.17 4.55 9.82
CA LEU A 159 10.49 4.66 10.45
C LEU A 159 11.60 4.90 9.42
N ASN A 160 11.61 4.14 8.34
CA ASN A 160 12.64 4.19 7.28
C ASN A 160 12.36 5.22 6.18
N ARG A 161 11.32 6.08 6.30
CA ARG A 161 10.90 7.03 5.26
C ARG A 161 10.78 6.33 3.90
N PRO A 162 9.83 5.41 3.74
CA PRO A 162 9.73 4.59 2.55
C PRO A 162 9.41 5.43 1.31
N GLN A 163 9.91 5.00 0.15
CA GLN A 163 9.53 5.53 -1.15
C GLN A 163 8.24 4.87 -1.67
N LEU A 164 7.97 3.66 -1.17
CA LEU A 164 6.76 2.89 -1.42
C LEU A 164 6.17 2.42 -0.09
N LEU A 165 4.91 2.76 0.16
CA LEU A 165 4.15 2.30 1.31
C LEU A 165 2.98 1.44 0.84
N LEU A 166 2.89 0.22 1.33
CA LEU A 166 1.74 -0.65 1.10
C LEU A 166 0.85 -0.62 2.34
N LEU A 167 -0.43 -0.38 2.13
CA LEU A 167 -1.45 -0.28 3.19
C LEU A 167 -2.57 -1.26 2.90
N ASP A 168 -2.75 -2.23 3.79
CA ASP A 168 -3.80 -3.24 3.65
C ASP A 168 -4.91 -2.95 4.67
N GLU A 169 -6.04 -2.44 4.19
CA GLU A 169 -7.23 -2.05 4.96
C GLU A 169 -6.93 -1.09 6.13
N PRO A 170 -6.16 0.00 5.97
CA PRO A 170 -5.60 0.77 7.08
C PRO A 170 -6.62 1.49 7.96
N THR A 171 -7.89 1.50 7.57
CA THR A 171 -8.98 2.21 8.26
C THR A 171 -10.13 1.29 8.67
N ALA A 172 -10.09 -0.01 8.33
CA ALA A 172 -11.22 -0.95 8.48
C ALA A 172 -11.74 -1.12 9.92
N SER A 173 -10.89 -0.90 10.94
CA SER A 173 -11.25 -1.08 12.36
C SER A 173 -11.35 0.24 13.12
N LEU A 174 -11.48 1.37 12.40
CA LEU A 174 -11.47 2.71 13.00
C LEU A 174 -12.86 3.32 13.01
N ASP A 175 -13.14 4.11 14.05
CA ASP A 175 -14.28 5.03 14.02
C ASP A 175 -14.09 6.10 12.93
N PRO A 176 -15.18 6.76 12.45
CA PRO A 176 -15.09 7.72 11.35
C PRO A 176 -14.10 8.87 11.57
N SER A 177 -13.96 9.34 12.82
CA SER A 177 -13.06 10.45 13.17
C SER A 177 -11.59 10.01 13.07
N ALA A 178 -11.24 8.87 13.66
CA ALA A 178 -9.91 8.29 13.56
C ALA A 178 -9.55 7.94 12.11
N ALA A 179 -10.48 7.37 11.35
CA ALA A 179 -10.30 7.07 9.93
C ALA A 179 -10.01 8.33 9.11
N GLN A 180 -10.71 9.45 9.39
CA GLN A 180 -10.47 10.74 8.72
C GLN A 180 -9.05 11.26 8.97
N LEU A 181 -8.57 11.20 10.21
CA LEU A 181 -7.21 11.62 10.56
C LEU A 181 -6.14 10.77 9.85
N ILE A 182 -6.35 9.44 9.81
CA ILE A 182 -5.44 8.53 9.11
C ILE A 182 -5.44 8.82 7.59
N ARG A 183 -6.60 9.00 6.97
CA ARG A 183 -6.68 9.37 5.55
C ARG A 183 -5.97 10.68 5.23
N ALA A 184 -6.16 11.71 6.07
CA ALA A 184 -5.46 12.98 5.91
C ALA A 184 -3.93 12.82 6.01
N LYS A 185 -3.46 12.01 6.98
CA LYS A 185 -2.02 11.73 7.15
C LYS A 185 -1.46 10.98 5.95
N ILE A 186 -2.16 9.99 5.42
CA ILE A 186 -1.72 9.22 4.24
C ILE A 186 -1.64 10.12 3.00
N LYS A 187 -2.61 11.02 2.81
CA LYS A 187 -2.54 12.01 1.72
C LYS A 187 -1.33 12.94 1.86
N SER A 188 -1.05 13.44 3.07
CA SER A 188 0.13 14.26 3.34
C SER A 188 1.43 13.51 3.01
N LEU A 189 1.54 12.22 3.36
CA LEU A 189 2.69 11.38 3.01
C LEU A 189 2.90 11.26 1.49
N ALA A 190 1.82 11.13 0.72
CA ALA A 190 1.93 11.10 -0.73
C ALA A 190 2.38 12.46 -1.26
N THR A 191 1.69 13.55 -0.91
CA THR A 191 1.94 14.88 -1.49
C THR A 191 3.22 15.54 -1.01
N GLU A 192 3.52 15.50 0.29
CA GLU A 192 4.64 16.20 0.91
C GLU A 192 5.94 15.38 0.88
N ASP A 193 5.86 14.09 1.25
CA ASP A 193 7.01 13.19 1.30
C ASP A 193 7.27 12.47 -0.05
N GLN A 194 6.43 12.71 -1.06
CA GLN A 194 6.49 12.06 -2.38
C GLN A 194 6.55 10.52 -2.28
N CYS A 195 5.87 9.96 -1.28
CA CYS A 195 5.75 8.51 -1.10
C CYS A 195 4.71 7.95 -2.07
N GLY A 196 5.06 6.95 -2.88
CA GLY A 196 4.08 6.17 -3.63
C GLY A 196 3.32 5.24 -2.68
N ILE A 197 2.00 5.17 -2.80
CA ILE A 197 1.17 4.39 -1.89
C ILE A 197 0.32 3.40 -2.68
N LEU A 198 0.39 2.11 -2.30
CA LEU A 198 -0.53 1.08 -2.75
C LEU A 198 -1.49 0.77 -1.60
N TRP A 199 -2.78 1.03 -1.83
CA TRP A 199 -3.84 0.95 -0.82
C TRP A 199 -4.84 -0.13 -1.19
N THR A 200 -5.17 -1.04 -0.27
CA THR A 200 -6.34 -1.90 -0.42
C THR A 200 -7.45 -1.42 0.51
N SER A 201 -8.68 -1.46 0.05
CA SER A 201 -9.88 -1.23 0.86
C SER A 201 -11.09 -1.93 0.25
N HIS A 202 -12.04 -2.29 1.10
CA HIS A 202 -13.38 -2.72 0.71
C HIS A 202 -14.40 -1.57 0.76
N ASN A 203 -14.02 -0.41 1.29
CA ASN A 203 -14.87 0.77 1.38
C ASN A 203 -14.66 1.68 0.17
N MET A 204 -15.59 1.63 -0.80
CA MET A 204 -15.49 2.40 -2.04
C MET A 204 -15.51 3.91 -1.81
N ASN A 205 -16.23 4.40 -0.79
CA ASN A 205 -16.23 5.82 -0.44
C ASN A 205 -14.84 6.30 0.02
N GLU A 206 -14.10 5.46 0.73
CA GLU A 206 -12.72 5.78 1.12
C GLU A 206 -11.79 5.79 -0.09
N VAL A 207 -11.96 4.83 -0.99
CA VAL A 207 -11.16 4.74 -2.22
C VAL A 207 -11.38 5.99 -3.08
N GLU A 208 -12.61 6.42 -3.29
CA GLU A 208 -12.93 7.66 -4.01
C GLU A 208 -12.37 8.91 -3.32
N ALA A 209 -12.39 8.92 -1.98
CA ALA A 209 -11.89 10.06 -1.21
C ALA A 209 -10.37 10.17 -1.20
N VAL A 210 -9.63 9.05 -1.29
CA VAL A 210 -8.18 9.01 -1.02
C VAL A 210 -7.36 8.70 -2.27
N CYS A 211 -7.79 7.76 -3.11
CA CYS A 211 -6.99 7.28 -4.23
C CYS A 211 -7.05 8.24 -5.43
N ASP A 212 -5.91 8.38 -6.10
CA ASP A 212 -5.79 9.11 -7.36
C ASP A 212 -6.20 8.21 -8.54
N ARG A 213 -5.91 6.91 -8.42
CA ARG A 213 -6.19 5.89 -9.42
C ARG A 213 -6.51 4.56 -8.73
N VAL A 214 -7.32 3.73 -9.38
CA VAL A 214 -7.68 2.39 -8.92
C VAL A 214 -7.36 1.35 -9.98
N LEU A 215 -7.05 0.14 -9.50
CA LEU A 215 -6.86 -1.07 -10.28
C LEU A 215 -7.90 -2.10 -9.80
N PHE A 216 -8.79 -2.50 -10.69
CA PHE A 216 -9.74 -3.58 -10.40
C PHE A 216 -9.14 -4.93 -10.78
N LEU A 217 -8.82 -5.72 -9.78
CA LEU A 217 -8.32 -7.08 -9.93
C LEU A 217 -9.47 -8.08 -9.86
N SER A 218 -9.57 -8.97 -10.82
CA SER A 218 -10.49 -10.11 -10.78
C SER A 218 -9.84 -11.33 -11.44
N ARG A 219 -9.98 -12.50 -10.80
CA ARG A 219 -9.43 -13.77 -11.29
C ARG A 219 -7.97 -13.68 -11.75
N GLY A 220 -7.18 -12.93 -10.99
CA GLY A 220 -5.75 -12.74 -11.24
C GLY A 220 -5.40 -11.71 -12.33
N LYS A 221 -6.35 -11.02 -12.94
CA LYS A 221 -6.13 -10.01 -14.00
C LYS A 221 -6.58 -8.63 -13.57
N VAL A 222 -5.93 -7.58 -14.08
CA VAL A 222 -6.43 -6.20 -14.00
C VAL A 222 -7.48 -6.04 -15.10
N LEU A 223 -8.72 -5.80 -14.72
CA LEU A 223 -9.84 -5.64 -15.65
C LEU A 223 -10.07 -4.18 -16.00
N LEU A 224 -9.95 -3.29 -15.02
CA LEU A 224 -10.15 -1.85 -15.19
C LEU A 224 -9.08 -1.09 -14.42
N GLU A 225 -8.72 0.07 -14.96
CA GLU A 225 -7.80 1.02 -14.35
C GLU A 225 -8.26 2.44 -14.68
N GLY A 226 -8.32 3.32 -13.69
CA GLY A 226 -8.70 4.71 -13.93
C GLY A 226 -8.88 5.53 -12.65
N ASN A 227 -9.33 6.77 -12.82
CA ASN A 227 -9.66 7.63 -11.69
C ASN A 227 -10.97 7.16 -11.03
N PRO A 228 -10.99 6.88 -9.72
CA PRO A 228 -12.17 6.33 -9.05
C PRO A 228 -13.43 7.21 -9.13
N ARG A 229 -13.26 8.54 -9.36
CA ARG A 229 -14.37 9.48 -9.45
C ARG A 229 -15.01 9.54 -10.83
N THR A 230 -14.27 9.24 -11.90
CA THR A 230 -14.78 9.30 -13.29
C THR A 230 -15.04 7.92 -13.86
N LEU A 231 -14.30 6.91 -13.41
CA LEU A 231 -14.39 5.53 -13.89
C LEU A 231 -15.81 4.94 -13.89
N PRO A 232 -16.69 5.19 -12.88
CA PRO A 232 -18.06 4.70 -12.91
C PRO A 232 -18.84 5.22 -14.11
N GLN A 233 -18.78 6.53 -14.38
CA GLN A 233 -19.50 7.15 -15.51
C GLN A 233 -18.94 6.67 -16.85
N GLU A 234 -17.64 6.54 -16.98
CA GLU A 234 -16.96 6.02 -18.18
C GLU A 234 -17.43 4.61 -18.55
N HIS A 235 -17.85 3.84 -17.54
CA HIS A 235 -18.38 2.49 -17.71
C HIS A 235 -19.89 2.36 -17.47
N GLY A 236 -20.66 3.47 -17.51
CA GLY A 236 -22.11 3.45 -17.40
C GLY A 236 -22.64 2.94 -16.04
N SER A 237 -21.88 3.14 -14.96
CA SER A 237 -22.29 2.83 -13.58
C SER A 237 -22.55 4.12 -12.80
N ALA A 238 -23.48 4.08 -11.84
CA ALA A 238 -23.81 5.24 -11.03
C ALA A 238 -22.73 5.54 -9.97
N THR A 239 -22.18 4.49 -9.38
CA THR A 239 -21.18 4.56 -8.30
C THR A 239 -20.02 3.62 -8.54
N LEU A 240 -18.90 3.85 -7.83
CA LEU A 240 -17.76 2.95 -7.85
C LEU A 240 -18.11 1.56 -7.29
N GLU A 241 -19.03 1.50 -6.32
CA GLU A 241 -19.52 0.25 -5.76
C GLU A 241 -20.34 -0.55 -6.77
N ASP A 242 -21.24 0.11 -7.53
CA ASP A 242 -22.00 -0.55 -8.61
C ASP A 242 -21.07 -1.12 -9.69
N LEU A 243 -20.05 -0.33 -10.09
CA LEU A 243 -19.05 -0.76 -11.04
C LEU A 243 -18.28 -1.98 -10.50
N PHE A 244 -17.85 -1.93 -9.23
CA PHE A 244 -17.14 -3.03 -8.58
C PHE A 244 -17.98 -4.32 -8.56
N ILE A 245 -19.28 -4.22 -8.17
CA ILE A 245 -20.18 -5.37 -8.12
C ILE A 245 -20.37 -5.97 -9.52
N ARG A 246 -20.55 -5.13 -10.54
CA ARG A 246 -20.67 -5.56 -11.93
C ARG A 246 -19.42 -6.31 -12.39
N VAL A 247 -18.24 -5.67 -12.28
CA VAL A 247 -16.95 -6.26 -12.68
C VAL A 247 -16.65 -7.57 -11.93
N ALA A 248 -17.05 -7.67 -10.68
CA ALA A 248 -16.84 -8.88 -9.89
C ALA A 248 -17.73 -10.07 -10.32
N ARG A 249 -18.89 -9.80 -10.92
CA ARG A 249 -19.91 -10.80 -11.30
C ARG A 249 -19.82 -11.24 -12.75
N GLU A 250 -19.41 -10.35 -13.65
CA GLU A 250 -19.40 -10.61 -15.08
C GLU A 250 -18.25 -11.56 -15.50
N PRO A 251 -18.46 -12.43 -16.49
CA PRO A 251 -17.40 -13.22 -17.09
C PRO A 251 -16.36 -12.33 -17.80
N LEU A 252 -15.09 -12.71 -17.75
CA LEU A 252 -13.98 -11.97 -18.38
C LEU A 252 -14.14 -11.73 -19.90
N ALA A 253 -14.96 -12.55 -20.59
CA ALA A 253 -15.18 -12.45 -22.04
C ALA A 253 -15.89 -11.16 -22.46
N ASP A 254 -16.74 -10.58 -21.60
CA ASP A 254 -17.60 -9.45 -21.98
C ASP A 254 -16.88 -8.08 -21.86
N TYR A 255 -15.66 -8.04 -21.28
CA TYR A 255 -14.89 -6.80 -21.12
C TYR A 255 -13.93 -6.48 -22.28
N ALA A 256 -13.54 -7.48 -23.08
CA ALA A 256 -12.64 -7.27 -24.22
C ALA A 256 -13.31 -6.49 -25.36
N ASP A 257 -14.65 -6.56 -25.48
CA ASP A 257 -15.42 -5.95 -26.57
C ASP A 257 -15.88 -4.51 -26.27
N VAL A 258 -15.68 -4.01 -25.04
CA VAL A 258 -16.11 -2.65 -24.63
C VAL A 258 -14.99 -1.61 -24.75
N VAL A 259 -13.75 -2.05 -25.01
CA VAL A 259 -12.54 -1.19 -25.10
C VAL A 259 -11.99 -1.12 -26.54
N ALA A 260 -12.72 -1.68 -27.52
CA ALA A 260 -12.34 -1.62 -28.96
C ALA A 260 -13.04 -0.45 -29.68
#